data_213af16b78d018e95c47f1573be53a05
#
_entry.id   213af16b78d018e95c47f1573be53a05
#
_cell.length_a   1.000
_cell.length_b   1.000
_cell.length_c   1.000
_cell.angle_alpha   90.00
_cell.angle_beta   90.00
_cell.angle_gamma   90.00
#
_symmetry.space_group_name_H-M   'P 1'
#
loop_
_entity.id
_entity.type
_entity.pdbx_description
1 polymer ?
#
loop_
_entity_poly.entity_id
_entity_poly.type
_entity_poly.pdbx_seq_one_letter_code
_entity_poly.pdbx_strand_id
1 'polypeptide(L)'
;MRQLTAATGRMLDVERVSLWGLTAQRQSLECIDLYELSRNRHSVGGTLQAARYPEYFQALNRGEPIVADDAMKHPSTQAFTEDYLLMNGISALINSPVHVNGELQGVLCIERVGPHSAWTSLQRLLAHAVANLVSLALVQHQVLQIEEDLRDANSLRLALFAGARDAILISDARTGHILDANPQAEKLFGRQLQQLLGLLQSELHSAGDGLDLRQLLTLGHTNDAEAVRSTVVNGDGHIVPVEITGHEVELEKGRRIVHGVFRPLAVLKEPGES
;
A
#
# COMPACT_ATOMS: atom_id res chain seq x y z
N MET A 1 0.55 18.27 -10.56
CA MET A 1 0.30 18.09 -12.01
C MET A 1 0.12 19.42 -12.74
N ARG A 2 -0.71 20.37 -12.27
CA ARG A 2 -0.92 21.69 -12.93
C ARG A 2 0.35 22.48 -13.23
N GLN A 3 1.30 22.52 -12.31
CA GLN A 3 2.58 23.21 -12.55
C GLN A 3 3.39 22.58 -13.68
N LEU A 4 3.34 21.26 -13.81
CA LEU A 4 4.06 20.53 -14.84
C LEU A 4 3.47 20.78 -16.23
N THR A 5 2.15 20.68 -16.41
CA THR A 5 1.48 20.94 -17.70
C THR A 5 1.71 22.40 -18.15
N ALA A 6 1.59 23.37 -17.23
CA ALA A 6 1.87 24.76 -17.53
C ALA A 6 3.35 25.05 -17.85
N ALA A 7 4.28 24.43 -17.11
CA ALA A 7 5.71 24.58 -17.40
C ALA A 7 6.08 23.98 -18.76
N THR A 8 5.51 22.81 -19.09
CA THR A 8 5.72 22.14 -20.38
C THR A 8 5.18 22.99 -21.55
N GLY A 9 3.97 23.54 -21.40
CA GLY A 9 3.37 24.42 -22.42
C GLY A 9 4.24 25.63 -22.73
N ARG A 10 4.72 26.31 -21.68
CA ARG A 10 5.62 27.46 -21.83
C ARG A 10 7.00 27.08 -22.38
N MET A 11 7.59 25.97 -21.92
CA MET A 11 8.93 25.54 -22.34
C MET A 11 8.95 25.12 -23.81
N LEU A 12 7.91 24.43 -24.27
CA LEU A 12 7.81 23.93 -25.66
C LEU A 12 7.15 24.92 -26.61
N ASP A 13 6.61 26.03 -26.08
CA ASP A 13 5.81 27.01 -26.81
C ASP A 13 4.66 26.34 -27.58
N VAL A 14 3.86 25.58 -26.86
CA VAL A 14 2.71 24.86 -27.41
C VAL A 14 1.42 25.27 -26.72
N GLU A 15 0.34 25.33 -27.49
CA GLU A 15 -0.94 25.84 -26.99
C GLU A 15 -1.57 24.97 -25.94
N ARG A 16 -1.48 23.64 -26.08
CA ARG A 16 -2.22 22.73 -25.21
C ARG A 16 -1.29 21.62 -24.69
N VAL A 17 -1.31 21.42 -23.38
CA VAL A 17 -0.66 20.29 -22.71
C VAL A 17 -1.64 19.67 -21.75
N SER A 18 -1.89 18.37 -21.89
CA SER A 18 -2.81 17.65 -21.01
C SER A 18 -2.23 16.36 -20.50
N LEU A 19 -2.66 15.99 -19.29
CA LEU A 19 -2.34 14.72 -18.66
C LEU A 19 -3.63 13.94 -18.50
N TRP A 20 -3.63 12.72 -18.98
CA TRP A 20 -4.76 11.81 -18.92
C TRP A 20 -4.38 10.58 -18.10
N GLY A 21 -5.25 10.17 -17.19
CA GLY A 21 -5.10 8.94 -16.40
C GLY A 21 -5.92 7.81 -16.96
N LEU A 22 -5.37 6.62 -16.95
CA LEU A 22 -6.10 5.41 -17.33
C LEU A 22 -7.00 4.98 -16.17
N THR A 23 -8.28 4.69 -16.46
CA THR A 23 -9.22 4.21 -15.43
C THR A 23 -8.84 2.82 -14.92
N ALA A 24 -9.32 2.46 -13.73
CA ALA A 24 -9.04 1.15 -13.12
C ALA A 24 -9.44 -0.04 -14.01
N GLN A 25 -10.52 0.11 -14.80
CA GLN A 25 -10.97 -0.89 -15.76
C GLN A 25 -10.15 -0.90 -17.06
N ARG A 26 -9.20 0.03 -17.23
CA ARG A 26 -8.35 0.21 -18.41
C ARG A 26 -9.12 0.42 -19.74
N GLN A 27 -10.36 0.86 -19.63
CA GLN A 27 -11.26 1.04 -20.80
C GLN A 27 -11.40 2.47 -21.23
N SER A 28 -10.91 3.43 -20.45
CA SER A 28 -10.95 4.84 -20.78
C SER A 28 -9.79 5.63 -20.18
N LEU A 29 -9.49 6.75 -20.81
CA LEU A 29 -8.62 7.79 -20.30
C LEU A 29 -9.47 8.96 -19.84
N GLU A 30 -9.19 9.49 -18.66
CA GLU A 30 -9.84 10.67 -18.09
C GLU A 30 -8.84 11.83 -17.98
N CYS A 31 -9.24 13.03 -18.41
CA CYS A 31 -8.38 14.20 -18.37
C CYS A 31 -8.23 14.67 -16.91
N ILE A 32 -7.02 14.51 -16.38
CA ILE A 32 -6.63 14.97 -15.04
C ILE A 32 -6.36 16.45 -15.03
N ASP A 33 -5.70 16.97 -16.07
CA ASP A 33 -5.39 18.39 -16.23
C ASP A 33 -5.13 18.70 -17.71
N LEU A 34 -5.70 19.79 -18.17
CA LEU A 34 -5.42 20.39 -19.47
C LEU A 34 -5.05 21.84 -19.25
N TYR A 35 -3.86 22.24 -19.69
CA TYR A 35 -3.39 23.61 -19.69
C TYR A 35 -3.47 24.22 -21.09
N GLU A 36 -4.04 25.41 -21.21
CA GLU A 36 -4.10 26.22 -22.43
C GLU A 36 -3.20 27.45 -22.27
N LEU A 37 -2.14 27.54 -23.09
CA LEU A 37 -1.09 28.56 -22.95
C LEU A 37 -1.63 30.00 -23.20
N SER A 38 -2.37 30.20 -24.28
CA SER A 38 -2.89 31.52 -24.65
C SER A 38 -3.86 32.10 -23.62
N ARG A 39 -4.59 31.22 -22.91
CA ARG A 39 -5.57 31.57 -21.88
C ARG A 39 -4.99 31.51 -20.47
N ASN A 40 -3.78 30.99 -20.31
CA ASN A 40 -3.15 30.65 -19.02
C ASN A 40 -4.15 29.99 -18.07
N ARG A 41 -4.87 28.98 -18.57
CA ARG A 41 -5.99 28.35 -17.87
C ARG A 41 -5.85 26.84 -17.81
N HIS A 42 -6.22 26.31 -16.65
CA HIS A 42 -6.36 24.85 -16.45
C HIS A 42 -7.82 24.45 -16.49
N SER A 43 -8.09 23.30 -17.10
CA SER A 43 -9.38 22.62 -17.09
C SER A 43 -9.21 21.14 -16.84
N VAL A 44 -10.28 20.46 -16.46
CA VAL A 44 -10.35 19.03 -16.19
C VAL A 44 -11.60 18.47 -16.84
N GLY A 45 -11.67 17.17 -16.95
CA GLY A 45 -12.83 16.48 -17.53
C GLY A 45 -12.62 16.13 -18.99
N GLY A 46 -13.54 15.33 -19.51
CA GLY A 46 -13.39 14.66 -20.78
C GLY A 46 -12.92 13.22 -20.59
N THR A 47 -13.49 12.34 -21.39
CA THR A 47 -13.21 10.91 -21.35
C THR A 47 -12.98 10.40 -22.76
N LEU A 48 -11.92 9.64 -22.97
CA LEU A 48 -11.62 8.92 -24.20
C LEU A 48 -11.85 7.42 -23.95
N GLN A 49 -12.81 6.84 -24.64
CA GLN A 49 -13.14 5.42 -24.49
C GLN A 49 -12.35 4.55 -25.47
N ALA A 50 -11.74 3.47 -24.97
CA ALA A 50 -10.94 2.55 -25.78
C ALA A 50 -11.78 1.90 -26.92
N ALA A 51 -13.04 1.60 -26.66
CA ALA A 51 -13.93 1.04 -27.68
C ALA A 51 -14.16 1.98 -28.87
N ARG A 52 -14.09 3.31 -28.65
CA ARG A 52 -14.23 4.32 -29.71
C ARG A 52 -12.95 4.58 -30.50
N TYR A 53 -11.79 4.40 -29.84
CA TYR A 53 -10.47 4.72 -30.40
C TYR A 53 -9.48 3.56 -30.24
N PRO A 54 -9.78 2.36 -30.76
CA PRO A 54 -9.00 1.15 -30.49
C PRO A 54 -7.54 1.24 -30.98
N GLU A 55 -7.31 1.84 -32.15
CA GLU A 55 -5.96 2.00 -32.72
C GLU A 55 -5.08 2.91 -31.87
N TYR A 56 -5.66 3.95 -31.29
CA TYR A 56 -4.96 4.84 -30.36
C TYR A 56 -4.54 4.12 -29.09
N PHE A 57 -5.46 3.42 -28.44
CA PHE A 57 -5.15 2.65 -27.22
C PHE A 57 -4.18 1.50 -27.50
N GLN A 58 -4.26 0.88 -28.66
CA GLN A 58 -3.27 -0.13 -29.07
C GLN A 58 -1.87 0.49 -29.20
N ALA A 59 -1.74 1.68 -29.80
CA ALA A 59 -0.48 2.37 -29.91
C ALA A 59 0.08 2.75 -28.55
N LEU A 60 -0.73 3.28 -27.64
CA LEU A 60 -0.31 3.60 -26.26
C LEU A 60 0.18 2.35 -25.51
N ASN A 61 -0.50 1.22 -25.68
CA ASN A 61 -0.12 -0.04 -25.02
C ASN A 61 1.21 -0.62 -25.52
N ARG A 62 1.69 -0.22 -26.71
CA ARG A 62 3.04 -0.59 -27.21
C ARG A 62 4.16 0.14 -26.46
N GLY A 63 3.81 1.20 -25.69
CA GLY A 63 4.77 1.94 -24.90
C GLY A 63 5.59 2.96 -25.68
N GLU A 64 5.35 3.14 -26.98
CA GLU A 64 6.06 4.12 -27.80
C GLU A 64 5.28 5.45 -27.87
N PRO A 65 5.97 6.59 -27.87
CA PRO A 65 5.33 7.87 -28.10
C PRO A 65 4.67 7.95 -29.48
N ILE A 66 3.45 8.45 -29.54
CA ILE A 66 2.78 8.77 -30.81
C ILE A 66 3.21 10.19 -31.18
N VAL A 67 3.97 10.31 -32.27
CA VAL A 67 4.41 11.60 -32.79
C VAL A 67 3.76 11.87 -34.13
N ALA A 68 2.77 12.73 -34.15
CA ALA A 68 2.02 13.09 -35.35
C ALA A 68 2.35 14.54 -35.76
N ASP A 69 3.16 14.69 -36.80
CA ASP A 69 3.42 15.99 -37.43
C ASP A 69 2.15 16.50 -38.17
N ASP A 70 1.29 15.60 -38.63
CA ASP A 70 -0.08 15.84 -39.10
C ASP A 70 -1.04 14.92 -38.34
N ALA A 71 -1.72 15.48 -37.34
CA ALA A 71 -2.58 14.71 -36.46
C ALA A 71 -3.80 14.11 -37.15
N MET A 72 -4.26 14.74 -38.22
CA MET A 72 -5.44 14.27 -38.99
C MET A 72 -5.13 13.12 -39.92
N LYS A 73 -3.87 12.96 -40.30
CA LYS A 73 -3.42 11.86 -41.21
C LYS A 73 -2.71 10.74 -40.52
N HIS A 74 -2.31 10.90 -39.27
CA HIS A 74 -1.57 9.87 -38.56
C HIS A 74 -2.50 8.69 -38.21
N PRO A 75 -2.12 7.43 -38.49
CA PRO A 75 -2.99 6.26 -38.31
C PRO A 75 -3.60 6.14 -36.91
N SER A 76 -2.82 6.42 -35.87
CA SER A 76 -3.29 6.30 -34.48
C SER A 76 -4.18 7.46 -34.01
N THR A 77 -4.24 8.59 -34.74
CA THR A 77 -4.93 9.80 -34.28
C THR A 77 -6.02 10.31 -35.24
N GLN A 78 -6.03 9.82 -36.47
CA GLN A 78 -7.03 10.22 -37.49
C GLN A 78 -8.50 9.98 -37.04
N ALA A 79 -8.74 9.00 -36.18
CA ALA A 79 -10.07 8.73 -35.63
C ALA A 79 -10.60 9.88 -34.73
N PHE A 80 -9.73 10.76 -34.26
CA PHE A 80 -10.09 11.94 -33.48
C PHE A 80 -10.45 13.16 -34.33
N THR A 81 -10.31 13.11 -35.64
CA THR A 81 -10.33 14.29 -36.52
C THR A 81 -11.59 15.13 -36.31
N GLU A 82 -12.77 14.53 -36.43
CA GLU A 82 -14.02 15.28 -36.36
C GLU A 82 -14.40 15.67 -34.92
N ASP A 83 -14.23 14.76 -34.00
CA ASP A 83 -14.72 14.88 -32.62
C ASP A 83 -13.81 15.72 -31.72
N TYR A 84 -12.52 15.86 -32.07
CA TYR A 84 -11.55 16.48 -31.17
C TYR A 84 -10.55 17.41 -31.89
N LEU A 85 -9.88 16.94 -32.96
CA LEU A 85 -8.80 17.71 -33.58
C LEU A 85 -9.30 18.99 -34.24
N LEU A 86 -10.32 18.89 -35.12
CA LEU A 86 -10.90 20.05 -35.80
C LEU A 86 -11.57 21.01 -34.83
N MET A 87 -12.32 20.49 -33.86
CA MET A 87 -13.02 21.33 -32.86
C MET A 87 -12.06 22.16 -32.02
N ASN A 88 -10.83 21.67 -31.78
CA ASN A 88 -9.81 22.37 -30.99
C ASN A 88 -8.71 23.00 -31.85
N GLY A 89 -8.81 22.92 -33.19
CA GLY A 89 -7.81 23.45 -34.12
C GLY A 89 -6.43 22.80 -34.03
N ILE A 90 -6.39 21.52 -33.61
CA ILE A 90 -5.15 20.79 -33.38
C ILE A 90 -4.61 20.29 -34.71
N SER A 91 -3.39 20.70 -35.07
CA SER A 91 -2.73 20.33 -36.32
C SER A 91 -1.66 19.22 -36.11
N ALA A 92 -0.96 19.23 -34.99
CA ALA A 92 0.09 18.27 -34.67
C ALA A 92 0.05 17.92 -33.18
N LEU A 93 0.48 16.69 -32.82
CA LEU A 93 0.54 16.25 -31.43
C LEU A 93 1.69 15.30 -31.14
N ILE A 94 2.10 15.29 -29.88
CA ILE A 94 2.93 14.23 -29.28
C ILE A 94 2.17 13.67 -28.09
N ASN A 95 1.91 12.37 -28.12
CA ASN A 95 1.31 11.67 -26.99
C ASN A 95 2.33 10.68 -26.43
N SER A 96 2.83 10.97 -25.24
CA SER A 96 3.85 10.15 -24.56
C SER A 96 3.18 9.31 -23.47
N PRO A 97 3.23 7.97 -23.57
CA PRO A 97 2.69 7.09 -22.54
C PRO A 97 3.41 7.29 -21.20
N VAL A 98 2.65 7.25 -20.11
CA VAL A 98 3.15 7.31 -18.74
C VAL A 98 3.02 5.92 -18.14
N HIS A 99 4.16 5.31 -17.79
CA HIS A 99 4.22 3.97 -17.22
C HIS A 99 4.67 3.98 -15.76
N VAL A 100 4.09 3.08 -14.98
CA VAL A 100 4.53 2.78 -13.61
C VAL A 100 4.70 1.26 -13.51
N ASN A 101 5.85 0.80 -13.09
CA ASN A 101 6.20 -0.62 -13.00
C ASN A 101 5.95 -1.41 -14.31
N GLY A 102 6.19 -0.77 -15.46
CA GLY A 102 5.97 -1.36 -16.78
C GLY A 102 4.52 -1.34 -17.28
N GLU A 103 3.57 -0.87 -16.48
CA GLU A 103 2.17 -0.76 -16.87
C GLU A 103 1.77 0.66 -17.26
N LEU A 104 0.99 0.79 -18.32
CA LEU A 104 0.43 2.07 -18.76
C LEU A 104 -0.53 2.60 -17.69
N GLN A 105 -0.27 3.79 -17.18
CA GLN A 105 -1.12 4.49 -16.21
C GLN A 105 -1.79 5.73 -16.78
N GLY A 106 -1.28 6.23 -17.91
CA GLY A 106 -1.84 7.42 -18.52
C GLY A 106 -1.07 7.86 -19.75
N VAL A 107 -1.35 9.07 -20.20
CA VAL A 107 -0.66 9.69 -21.34
C VAL A 107 -0.49 11.20 -21.11
N LEU A 108 0.69 11.71 -21.42
CA LEU A 108 0.97 13.13 -21.54
C LEU A 108 0.74 13.53 -23.00
N CYS A 109 -0.20 14.42 -23.24
CA CYS A 109 -0.51 14.92 -24.57
C CYS A 109 0.01 16.37 -24.70
N ILE A 110 0.72 16.61 -25.79
CA ILE A 110 1.28 17.92 -26.16
C ILE A 110 0.74 18.25 -27.54
N GLU A 111 -0.02 19.31 -27.65
CA GLU A 111 -0.82 19.60 -28.85
C GLU A 111 -0.52 20.99 -29.38
N ARG A 112 -0.32 21.08 -30.69
CA ARG A 112 -0.11 22.31 -31.40
C ARG A 112 -1.42 22.72 -32.10
N VAL A 113 -1.80 23.96 -31.89
CA VAL A 113 -3.00 24.58 -32.51
C VAL A 113 -2.56 25.57 -33.58
N GLY A 114 -3.29 25.61 -34.70
CA GLY A 114 -3.04 26.52 -35.80
C GLY A 114 -2.18 25.93 -36.93
N PRO A 115 -1.30 26.71 -37.57
CA PRO A 115 -0.58 26.28 -38.76
C PRO A 115 0.26 25.03 -38.53
N HIS A 116 0.30 24.20 -39.58
CA HIS A 116 1.02 22.93 -39.58
C HIS A 116 2.53 23.16 -39.45
N SER A 117 3.17 22.49 -38.51
CA SER A 117 4.60 22.52 -38.30
C SER A 117 5.10 21.20 -37.68
N ALA A 118 6.13 20.60 -38.25
CA ALA A 118 6.71 19.38 -37.75
C ALA A 118 7.37 19.55 -36.39
N TRP A 119 7.39 18.48 -35.60
CA TRP A 119 8.08 18.44 -34.31
C TRP A 119 9.58 18.35 -34.47
N THR A 120 10.31 19.23 -33.81
CA THR A 120 11.78 19.14 -33.76
C THR A 120 12.23 17.97 -32.88
N SER A 121 13.47 17.48 -33.12
CA SER A 121 14.06 16.42 -32.29
C SER A 121 14.15 16.83 -30.82
N LEU A 122 14.40 18.12 -30.53
CA LEU A 122 14.45 18.64 -29.17
C LEU A 122 13.07 18.58 -28.52
N GLN A 123 12.00 18.97 -29.20
CA GLN A 123 10.63 18.92 -28.66
C GLN A 123 10.19 17.46 -28.37
N ARG A 124 10.54 16.51 -29.26
CA ARG A 124 10.27 15.08 -29.04
C ARG A 124 11.02 14.55 -27.80
N LEU A 125 12.30 14.91 -27.66
CA LEU A 125 13.11 14.54 -26.50
C LEU A 125 12.54 15.11 -25.19
N LEU A 126 12.19 16.40 -25.19
CA LEU A 126 11.62 17.05 -24.02
C LEU A 126 10.26 16.47 -23.64
N ALA A 127 9.40 16.18 -24.62
CA ALA A 127 8.11 15.51 -24.37
C ALA A 127 8.30 14.16 -23.66
N HIS A 128 9.25 13.37 -24.16
CA HIS A 128 9.57 12.08 -23.53
C HIS A 128 10.15 12.26 -22.12
N ALA A 129 11.07 13.21 -21.94
CA ALA A 129 11.63 13.52 -20.62
C ALA A 129 10.56 13.93 -19.59
N VAL A 130 9.60 14.77 -20.01
CA VAL A 130 8.48 15.18 -19.14
C VAL A 130 7.59 13.99 -18.81
N ALA A 131 7.27 13.12 -19.76
CA ALA A 131 6.48 11.91 -19.47
C ALA A 131 7.19 10.99 -18.45
N ASN A 132 8.50 10.84 -18.56
CA ASN A 132 9.29 10.08 -17.59
C ASN A 132 9.30 10.74 -16.20
N LEU A 133 9.33 12.07 -16.11
CA LEU A 133 9.19 12.78 -14.82
C LEU A 133 7.81 12.55 -14.20
N VAL A 134 6.75 12.50 -15.00
CA VAL A 134 5.40 12.14 -14.51
C VAL A 134 5.39 10.71 -13.96
N SER A 135 5.97 9.76 -14.71
CA SER A 135 6.09 8.37 -14.27
C SER A 135 6.82 8.26 -12.94
N LEU A 136 7.96 8.94 -12.81
CA LEU A 136 8.74 8.96 -11.56
C LEU A 136 7.95 9.55 -10.39
N ALA A 137 7.25 10.67 -10.61
CA ALA A 137 6.43 11.30 -9.58
C ALA A 137 5.28 10.39 -9.12
N LEU A 138 4.67 9.63 -10.03
CA LEU A 138 3.63 8.66 -9.68
C LEU A 138 4.19 7.48 -8.86
N VAL A 139 5.36 6.95 -9.24
CA VAL A 139 6.04 5.90 -8.47
C VAL A 139 6.36 6.38 -7.05
N GLN A 140 6.95 7.57 -6.91
CA GLN A 140 7.25 8.14 -5.60
C GLN A 140 6.00 8.33 -4.74
N HIS A 141 4.90 8.79 -5.34
CA HIS A 141 3.64 8.95 -4.61
C HIS A 141 3.09 7.61 -4.11
N GLN A 142 3.14 6.55 -4.94
CA GLN A 142 2.73 5.21 -4.53
C GLN A 142 3.57 4.66 -3.38
N VAL A 143 4.89 4.85 -3.42
CA VAL A 143 5.80 4.41 -2.35
C VAL A 143 5.44 5.09 -1.04
N LEU A 144 5.26 6.42 -1.05
CA LEU A 144 4.88 7.18 0.14
C LEU A 144 3.54 6.72 0.73
N GLN A 145 2.55 6.44 -0.12
CA GLN A 145 1.25 5.92 0.34
C GLN A 145 1.38 4.54 0.99
N ILE A 146 2.14 3.63 0.37
CA ILE A 146 2.37 2.29 0.94
C ILE A 146 3.10 2.38 2.30
N GLU A 147 4.08 3.27 2.41
CA GLU A 147 4.79 3.49 3.69
C GLU A 147 3.87 4.05 4.78
N GLU A 148 2.96 4.97 4.43
CA GLU A 148 1.96 5.54 5.34
C GLU A 148 0.96 4.47 5.79
N ASP A 149 0.37 3.72 4.86
CA ASP A 149 -0.56 2.62 5.16
C ASP A 149 0.09 1.56 6.05
N LEU A 150 1.35 1.19 5.77
CA LEU A 150 2.10 0.24 6.58
C LEU A 150 2.36 0.77 8.00
N ARG A 151 2.70 2.06 8.12
CA ARG A 151 2.90 2.72 9.41
C ARG A 151 1.62 2.72 10.23
N ASP A 152 0.49 3.06 9.60
CA ASP A 152 -0.82 3.10 10.26
C ASP A 152 -1.26 1.71 10.70
N ALA A 153 -1.14 0.70 9.83
CA ALA A 153 -1.43 -0.69 10.17
C ALA A 153 -0.55 -1.20 11.33
N ASN A 154 0.74 -0.87 11.33
CA ASN A 154 1.65 -1.24 12.41
C ASN A 154 1.33 -0.51 13.72
N SER A 155 0.97 0.77 13.65
CA SER A 155 0.56 1.58 14.82
C SER A 155 -0.72 1.03 15.44
N LEU A 156 -1.71 0.67 14.63
CA LEU A 156 -2.94 0.02 15.09
C LEU A 156 -2.64 -1.32 15.75
N ARG A 157 -1.81 -2.16 15.15
CA ARG A 157 -1.40 -3.45 15.71
C ARG A 157 -0.76 -3.29 17.08
N LEU A 158 0.18 -2.35 17.21
CA LEU A 158 0.85 -2.05 18.48
C LEU A 158 -0.14 -1.52 19.53
N ALA A 159 -1.05 -0.63 19.16
CA ALA A 159 -2.06 -0.11 20.06
C ALA A 159 -3.01 -1.20 20.58
N LEU A 160 -3.47 -2.10 19.70
CA LEU A 160 -4.32 -3.23 20.09
C LEU A 160 -3.58 -4.21 21.02
N PHE A 161 -2.34 -4.52 20.70
CA PHE A 161 -1.50 -5.41 21.52
C PHE A 161 -1.21 -4.80 22.90
N ALA A 162 -0.80 -3.53 22.94
CA ALA A 162 -0.51 -2.85 24.19
C ALA A 162 -1.77 -2.53 25.03
N GLY A 163 -2.91 -2.27 24.36
CA GLY A 163 -4.19 -1.96 24.98
C GLY A 163 -5.01 -3.17 25.41
N ALA A 164 -4.58 -4.39 25.09
CA ALA A 164 -5.26 -5.61 25.50
C ALA A 164 -5.35 -5.69 27.04
N ARG A 165 -6.48 -6.16 27.55
CA ARG A 165 -6.70 -6.30 29.01
C ARG A 165 -6.03 -7.52 29.59
N ASP A 166 -5.89 -8.57 28.80
CA ASP A 166 -5.25 -9.82 29.20
C ASP A 166 -3.73 -9.76 28.90
N ALA A 167 -2.95 -10.51 29.63
CA ALA A 167 -1.51 -10.66 29.39
C ALA A 167 -1.31 -11.50 28.14
N ILE A 168 -0.52 -10.99 27.20
CA ILE A 168 -0.25 -11.67 25.92
C ILE A 168 1.25 -11.91 25.79
N LEU A 169 1.63 -13.18 25.51
CA LEU A 169 2.97 -13.58 25.11
C LEU A 169 2.96 -14.10 23.67
N ILE A 170 4.00 -13.78 22.93
CA ILE A 170 4.29 -14.38 21.63
C ILE A 170 5.57 -15.18 21.77
N SER A 171 5.52 -16.47 21.43
CA SER A 171 6.66 -17.37 21.54
C SER A 171 6.93 -18.06 20.20
N ASP A 172 8.17 -18.46 19.97
CA ASP A 172 8.55 -19.29 18.83
C ASP A 172 8.00 -20.71 19.04
N ALA A 173 7.19 -21.21 18.10
CA ALA A 173 6.51 -22.51 18.25
C ALA A 173 7.47 -23.69 18.33
N ARG A 174 8.66 -23.59 17.74
CA ARG A 174 9.65 -24.67 17.71
C ARG A 174 10.52 -24.71 18.96
N THR A 175 10.91 -23.53 19.46
CA THR A 175 11.89 -23.44 20.57
C THR A 175 11.26 -23.09 21.91
N GLY A 176 10.06 -22.50 21.92
CA GLY A 176 9.38 -22.03 23.12
C GLY A 176 9.90 -20.71 23.69
N HIS A 177 10.90 -20.08 23.03
CA HIS A 177 11.41 -18.80 23.50
C HIS A 177 10.43 -17.67 23.25
N ILE A 178 10.30 -16.77 24.22
CA ILE A 178 9.45 -15.60 24.18
C ILE A 178 10.07 -14.60 23.19
N LEU A 179 9.26 -14.17 22.23
CA LEU A 179 9.63 -13.22 21.17
C LEU A 179 9.07 -11.82 21.42
N ASP A 180 7.92 -11.75 22.11
CA ASP A 180 7.26 -10.47 22.43
C ASP A 180 6.28 -10.66 23.61
N ALA A 181 5.97 -9.56 24.32
CA ALA A 181 5.04 -9.52 25.42
C ALA A 181 4.36 -8.16 25.51
N ASN A 182 3.07 -8.12 25.83
CA ASN A 182 2.37 -6.86 26.01
C ASN A 182 2.56 -6.30 27.44
N PRO A 183 2.18 -5.02 27.71
CA PRO A 183 2.31 -4.42 29.04
C PRO A 183 1.54 -5.14 30.16
N GLN A 184 0.49 -5.88 29.82
CA GLN A 184 -0.22 -6.68 30.83
C GLN A 184 0.56 -7.94 31.21
N ALA A 185 1.30 -8.52 30.27
CA ALA A 185 2.23 -9.60 30.55
C ALA A 185 3.36 -9.13 31.46
N GLU A 186 3.95 -7.95 31.23
CA GLU A 186 4.94 -7.37 32.14
C GLU A 186 4.41 -7.24 33.59
N LYS A 187 3.17 -6.78 33.73
CA LYS A 187 2.51 -6.66 35.03
C LYS A 187 2.23 -8.03 35.69
N LEU A 188 1.71 -8.98 34.91
CA LEU A 188 1.39 -10.32 35.41
C LEU A 188 2.65 -11.04 35.90
N PHE A 189 3.70 -11.02 35.07
CA PHE A 189 4.93 -11.72 35.37
C PHE A 189 5.91 -10.91 36.25
N GLY A 190 5.61 -9.63 36.56
CA GLY A 190 6.49 -8.76 37.34
C GLY A 190 7.87 -8.58 36.72
N ARG A 191 7.98 -8.63 35.41
CA ARG A 191 9.21 -8.56 34.63
C ARG A 191 9.03 -7.60 33.46
N GLN A 192 10.02 -6.77 33.19
CA GLN A 192 10.02 -5.93 32.00
C GLN A 192 10.17 -6.77 30.73
N LEU A 193 9.70 -6.26 29.60
CA LEU A 193 9.80 -6.93 28.29
C LEU A 193 11.20 -7.48 28.02
N GLN A 194 12.24 -6.68 28.27
CA GLN A 194 13.62 -7.07 28.04
C GLN A 194 14.07 -8.28 28.88
N GLN A 195 13.45 -8.51 30.02
CA GLN A 195 13.70 -9.65 30.89
C GLN A 195 12.91 -10.90 30.48
N LEU A 196 11.77 -10.69 29.79
CA LEU A 196 10.95 -11.76 29.26
C LEU A 196 11.48 -12.31 27.92
N LEU A 197 12.05 -11.43 27.11
CA LEU A 197 12.58 -11.79 25.79
C LEU A 197 13.68 -12.86 25.92
N GLY A 198 13.53 -13.93 25.16
CA GLY A 198 14.49 -15.04 25.12
C GLY A 198 14.39 -16.05 26.26
N LEU A 199 13.54 -15.83 27.28
CA LEU A 199 13.21 -16.87 28.24
C LEU A 199 12.40 -17.98 27.57
N LEU A 200 12.48 -19.19 28.09
CA LEU A 200 11.51 -20.23 27.73
C LEU A 200 10.18 -19.94 28.41
N GLN A 201 9.10 -20.04 27.67
CA GLN A 201 7.75 -19.81 28.21
C GLN A 201 7.47 -20.75 29.40
N SER A 202 8.03 -21.97 29.37
CA SER A 202 7.92 -22.95 30.47
C SER A 202 8.55 -22.49 31.79
N GLU A 203 9.51 -21.55 31.75
CA GLU A 203 10.13 -21.00 32.96
C GLU A 203 9.20 -20.05 33.75
N LEU A 204 8.10 -19.65 33.13
CA LEU A 204 7.09 -18.80 33.77
C LEU A 204 6.03 -19.60 34.51
N HIS A 205 6.01 -20.93 34.39
CA HIS A 205 5.08 -21.81 35.08
C HIS A 205 5.64 -22.34 36.38
N SER A 206 4.79 -22.67 37.36
CA SER A 206 5.22 -23.24 38.62
C SER A 206 5.72 -24.68 38.42
N ALA A 207 6.75 -25.08 39.19
CA ALA A 207 7.27 -26.42 39.16
C ALA A 207 6.17 -27.40 39.64
N GLY A 208 5.67 -28.24 38.74
CA GLY A 208 4.61 -29.21 39.02
C GLY A 208 3.33 -29.07 38.20
N ASP A 209 3.10 -27.97 37.55
CA ASP A 209 1.91 -27.75 36.69
C ASP A 209 1.93 -28.54 35.38
N GLY A 210 3.10 -29.14 35.01
CA GLY A 210 3.22 -30.09 33.89
C GLY A 210 2.80 -29.57 32.51
N LEU A 211 2.47 -28.27 32.42
CA LEU A 211 2.05 -27.67 31.15
C LEU A 211 3.26 -27.51 30.25
N ASP A 212 3.45 -28.48 29.38
CA ASP A 212 4.42 -28.38 28.28
C ASP A 212 3.84 -27.46 27.19
N LEU A 213 4.69 -26.64 26.58
CA LEU A 213 4.35 -25.83 25.39
C LEU A 213 3.61 -26.68 24.33
N ARG A 214 3.94 -27.97 24.21
CA ARG A 214 3.26 -28.91 23.34
C ARG A 214 1.79 -29.13 23.68
N GLN A 215 1.40 -29.03 24.95
CA GLN A 215 -0.01 -29.16 25.35
C GLN A 215 -0.77 -27.89 24.99
N LEU A 216 -0.16 -26.69 25.15
CA LEU A 216 -0.72 -25.42 24.65
C LEU A 216 -0.86 -25.42 23.12
N LEU A 217 0.08 -26.01 22.41
CA LEU A 217 0.04 -26.16 20.94
C LEU A 217 -1.06 -27.12 20.48
N THR A 218 -1.29 -28.22 21.24
CA THR A 218 -2.33 -29.22 20.90
C THR A 218 -3.73 -28.63 21.06
N LEU A 219 -3.92 -27.70 22.00
CA LEU A 219 -5.19 -26.98 22.21
C LEU A 219 -5.47 -25.96 21.10
N GLY A 220 -4.42 -25.41 20.45
CA GLY A 220 -4.55 -24.43 19.37
C GLY A 220 -4.98 -25.02 18.01
N HIS A 221 -5.01 -26.33 17.84
CA HIS A 221 -5.42 -26.99 16.59
C HIS A 221 -6.93 -27.23 16.45
N THR A 222 -7.69 -27.06 17.52
CA THR A 222 -9.15 -27.14 17.47
C THR A 222 -9.73 -25.73 17.43
N ASN A 223 -10.72 -25.49 16.58
CA ASN A 223 -11.44 -24.21 16.46
C ASN A 223 -12.18 -23.80 17.75
N ASP A 224 -12.26 -24.70 18.72
CA ASP A 224 -12.72 -24.48 20.09
C ASP A 224 -11.48 -24.62 21.01
N ALA A 225 -10.72 -23.51 21.15
CA ALA A 225 -9.62 -23.43 22.12
C ALA A 225 -10.18 -23.50 23.53
N GLU A 226 -10.20 -24.71 24.13
CA GLU A 226 -10.50 -24.86 25.54
C GLU A 226 -9.41 -24.14 26.36
N ALA A 227 -9.84 -23.21 27.20
CA ALA A 227 -8.95 -22.53 28.11
C ALA A 227 -8.43 -23.51 29.17
N VAL A 228 -7.13 -23.51 29.41
CA VAL A 228 -6.49 -24.36 30.42
C VAL A 228 -6.20 -23.55 31.67
N ARG A 229 -6.58 -24.06 32.82
CA ARG A 229 -6.19 -23.48 34.10
C ARG A 229 -4.81 -23.95 34.51
N SER A 230 -3.95 -23.00 34.85
CA SER A 230 -2.58 -23.23 35.27
C SER A 230 -2.14 -22.21 36.30
N THR A 231 -0.91 -22.32 36.77
CA THR A 231 -0.29 -21.34 37.65
C THR A 231 0.98 -20.80 37.04
N VAL A 232 1.20 -19.49 37.15
CA VAL A 232 2.42 -18.84 36.71
C VAL A 232 3.17 -18.23 37.90
N VAL A 233 4.50 -18.10 37.78
CA VAL A 233 5.35 -17.52 38.81
C VAL A 233 5.79 -16.13 38.33
N ASN A 234 5.51 -15.10 39.13
CA ASN A 234 5.97 -13.75 38.84
C ASN A 234 7.45 -13.54 39.27
N GLY A 235 8.02 -12.38 38.95
CA GLY A 235 9.40 -12.02 39.28
C GLY A 235 9.70 -12.01 40.78
N ASP A 236 8.68 -11.83 41.63
CA ASP A 236 8.81 -11.84 43.12
C ASP A 236 8.62 -13.25 43.70
N GLY A 237 8.42 -14.26 42.87
CA GLY A 237 8.19 -15.64 43.28
C GLY A 237 6.77 -15.98 43.70
N HIS A 238 5.80 -15.06 43.52
CA HIS A 238 4.40 -15.34 43.81
C HIS A 238 3.77 -16.17 42.72
N ILE A 239 2.96 -17.14 43.16
CA ILE A 239 2.18 -18.02 42.27
C ILE A 239 0.85 -17.33 42.00
N VAL A 240 0.54 -17.16 40.72
CA VAL A 240 -0.71 -16.53 40.25
C VAL A 240 -1.51 -17.57 39.43
N PRO A 241 -2.73 -17.92 39.85
CA PRO A 241 -3.58 -18.78 39.05
C PRO A 241 -4.08 -18.04 37.81
N VAL A 242 -3.99 -18.69 36.65
CA VAL A 242 -4.34 -18.11 35.35
C VAL A 242 -5.16 -19.10 34.53
N GLU A 243 -5.99 -18.55 33.67
CA GLU A 243 -6.58 -19.26 32.55
C GLU A 243 -5.79 -18.91 31.29
N ILE A 244 -5.36 -19.91 30.52
CA ILE A 244 -4.49 -19.74 29.36
C ILE A 244 -5.20 -20.25 28.13
N THR A 245 -5.22 -19.44 27.09
CA THR A 245 -5.58 -19.85 25.74
C THR A 245 -4.37 -19.63 24.83
N GLY A 246 -4.11 -20.57 23.91
CA GLY A 246 -3.00 -20.49 22.98
C GLY A 246 -3.43 -20.80 21.55
N HIS A 247 -2.87 -20.05 20.60
CA HIS A 247 -3.07 -20.29 19.18
C HIS A 247 -1.72 -20.33 18.46
N GLU A 248 -1.52 -21.35 17.64
CA GLU A 248 -0.38 -21.38 16.72
C GLU A 248 -0.73 -20.60 15.44
N VAL A 249 0.15 -19.73 15.02
CA VAL A 249 0.01 -18.91 13.81
C VAL A 249 1.21 -19.15 12.91
N GLU A 250 0.95 -19.54 11.67
CA GLU A 250 1.99 -19.61 10.65
C GLU A 250 2.18 -18.25 9.99
N LEU A 251 3.41 -17.75 10.05
CA LEU A 251 3.83 -16.50 9.41
C LEU A 251 4.42 -16.80 8.02
N GLU A 252 4.66 -15.73 7.26
CA GLU A 252 5.37 -15.84 5.99
C GLU A 252 6.70 -16.61 6.13
N LYS A 253 7.09 -17.35 5.10
CA LYS A 253 8.30 -18.17 5.02
C LYS A 253 8.29 -19.38 5.99
N GLY A 254 7.10 -19.84 6.41
CA GLY A 254 6.95 -21.06 7.22
C GLY A 254 7.38 -20.92 8.69
N ARG A 255 7.61 -19.70 9.18
CA ARG A 255 7.86 -19.44 10.60
C ARG A 255 6.57 -19.57 11.38
N ARG A 256 6.59 -20.36 12.47
CA ARG A 256 5.42 -20.54 13.33
C ARG A 256 5.66 -19.93 14.70
N ILE A 257 4.64 -19.24 15.19
CA ILE A 257 4.61 -18.62 16.52
C ILE A 257 3.41 -19.12 17.31
N VAL A 258 3.50 -19.08 18.62
CA VAL A 258 2.39 -19.30 19.54
C VAL A 258 1.99 -17.95 20.13
N HIS A 259 0.73 -17.61 19.99
CA HIS A 259 0.09 -16.50 20.66
C HIS A 259 -0.61 -17.01 21.91
N GLY A 260 -0.04 -16.77 23.09
CA GLY A 260 -0.61 -17.15 24.39
C GLY A 260 -1.28 -15.98 25.08
N VAL A 261 -2.52 -16.18 25.52
CA VAL A 261 -3.27 -15.20 26.33
C VAL A 261 -3.45 -15.75 27.74
N PHE A 262 -3.02 -14.98 28.72
CA PHE A 262 -3.05 -15.33 30.14
C PHE A 262 -4.00 -14.41 30.87
N ARG A 263 -5.05 -14.96 31.43
CA ARG A 263 -6.05 -14.24 32.22
C ARG A 263 -5.93 -14.61 33.68
N PRO A 264 -5.56 -13.70 34.60
CA PRO A 264 -5.54 -13.97 36.02
C PRO A 264 -6.93 -14.38 36.53
N LEU A 265 -6.99 -15.45 37.29
CA LEU A 265 -8.22 -15.87 37.98
C LEU A 265 -8.31 -15.11 39.28
N ALA A 266 -9.53 -14.60 39.59
CA ALA A 266 -9.76 -13.99 40.90
C ALA A 266 -9.59 -15.04 42.00
N VAL A 267 -8.62 -14.84 42.89
CA VAL A 267 -8.53 -15.62 44.11
C VAL A 267 -9.78 -15.24 44.95
N LEU A 268 -10.77 -16.13 45.00
CA LEU A 268 -11.85 -15.99 45.95
C LEU A 268 -11.19 -16.02 47.34
N LYS A 269 -11.13 -14.87 48.02
CA LYS A 269 -10.84 -14.84 49.47
C LYS A 269 -11.92 -15.69 50.13
N GLU A 270 -11.52 -16.77 50.77
CA GLU A 270 -12.45 -17.48 51.65
C GLU A 270 -13.01 -16.48 52.67
N PRO A 271 -14.31 -16.48 52.94
CA PRO A 271 -14.88 -15.62 53.95
C PRO A 271 -14.57 -16.20 55.33
N GLY A 272 -13.48 -15.74 55.92
CA GLY A 272 -13.13 -16.14 57.27
C GLY A 272 -11.68 -16.01 57.68
N GLU A 273 -11.13 -14.82 57.68
CA GLU A 273 -10.02 -14.42 58.58
C GLU A 273 -10.12 -12.91 58.76
N SER A 274 -10.81 -12.55 59.86
CA SER A 274 -10.85 -11.19 60.46
C SER A 274 -9.69 -11.02 61.42
#